data_25b718feecab4d7514d73976bd296447
#
_entry.id   25b718feecab4d7514d73976bd296447
#
_cell.length_a   1.000
_cell.length_b   1.000
_cell.length_c   1.000
_cell.angle_alpha   90.00
_cell.angle_beta   90.00
_cell.angle_gamma   90.00
#
_symmetry.space_group_name_H-M   'P 1'
#
loop_
_entity.id
_entity.type
_entity.pdbx_description
1 polymer ?
#
loop_
_entity_poly.entity_id
_entity_poly.type
_entity_poly.pdbx_seq_one_letter_code
_entity_poly.pdbx_strand_id
1 'polypeptide(L)'
;APYKDLPVKLLKLVLLTHEHSDHIKGLGVFLRKYQVPVYATEGTINCILNNKTVGKVDSDLFNVIKPDRDFSIKDIELLPLHISHDAADPVCYRFFEKEKSCAVVTDLGEYDDKLVSSLQNLDAVLIESNHDVNMLQTGSYPYSLKQRIWGNKGHLSNEACGRLLNRLLSDRLKHILLGHLSEENNYPELAYQAVRNEINFSPDKYQADNLDIRVASRVKPSCLVEF
;
A
#
# COMPACT_ATOMS: atom_id res chain seq x y z
N ALA A 1 18.55 -10.86 -8.90
CA ALA A 1 17.12 -10.70 -8.71
C ALA A 1 16.47 -10.64 -10.10
N PRO A 2 15.43 -11.42 -10.40
CA PRO A 2 14.85 -11.52 -11.75
C PRO A 2 14.24 -10.23 -12.29
N TYR A 3 14.17 -9.17 -11.47
CA TYR A 3 13.50 -7.91 -11.84
C TYR A 3 14.42 -6.72 -12.07
N LYS A 4 15.74 -6.85 -11.90
CA LYS A 4 16.68 -5.76 -12.27
C LYS A 4 16.60 -5.37 -13.74
N ASP A 5 16.04 -6.25 -14.57
CA ASP A 5 15.96 -6.14 -16.02
C ASP A 5 14.52 -6.21 -16.56
N LEU A 6 13.48 -6.01 -15.73
CA LEU A 6 12.16 -5.76 -16.30
C LEU A 6 12.29 -4.53 -17.17
N PRO A 7 12.24 -4.69 -18.51
CA PRO A 7 12.39 -3.55 -19.39
C PRO A 7 11.23 -2.62 -19.11
N VAL A 8 11.54 -1.37 -18.74
CA VAL A 8 10.54 -0.30 -18.52
C VAL A 8 9.57 -0.20 -19.70
N LYS A 9 9.94 -0.69 -20.87
CA LYS A 9 9.08 -0.90 -22.05
C LYS A 9 7.87 -1.79 -21.81
N LEU A 10 7.87 -2.63 -20.77
CA LEU A 10 6.71 -3.46 -20.36
C LEU A 10 5.75 -2.72 -19.42
N LEU A 11 6.15 -1.61 -18.82
CA LEU A 11 5.24 -0.77 -18.06
C LEU A 11 4.21 -0.16 -19.00
N LYS A 12 2.95 -0.46 -18.74
CA LYS A 12 1.82 -0.03 -19.59
C LYS A 12 1.05 1.13 -19.00
N LEU A 13 1.18 1.34 -17.69
CA LEU A 13 0.46 2.37 -16.95
C LEU A 13 1.11 2.61 -15.59
N VAL A 14 0.67 3.66 -14.92
CA VAL A 14 0.95 3.97 -13.51
C VAL A 14 -0.37 4.08 -12.76
N LEU A 15 -0.47 3.41 -11.62
CA LEU A 15 -1.55 3.60 -10.65
C LEU A 15 -0.98 4.41 -9.48
N LEU A 16 -1.64 5.49 -9.11
CA LEU A 16 -1.24 6.30 -7.97
C LEU A 16 -2.27 6.19 -6.85
N THR A 17 -1.78 5.99 -5.64
CA THR A 17 -2.61 5.94 -4.44
C THR A 17 -2.96 7.35 -3.96
N HIS A 18 -1.99 8.25 -3.94
CA HIS A 18 -2.12 9.65 -3.52
C HIS A 18 -0.89 10.48 -3.91
N GLU A 19 -0.89 11.78 -3.57
CA GLU A 19 0.08 12.76 -4.04
C GLU A 19 1.27 13.05 -3.11
N HIS A 20 1.49 12.29 -2.04
CA HIS A 20 2.64 12.53 -1.17
C HIS A 20 3.98 12.34 -1.91
N SER A 21 5.00 13.04 -1.45
CA SER A 21 6.26 13.16 -2.19
C SER A 21 6.99 11.84 -2.42
N ASP A 22 6.89 10.91 -1.51
CA ASP A 22 7.48 9.55 -1.62
C ASP A 22 6.79 8.70 -2.69
N HIS A 23 5.54 9.02 -3.06
CA HIS A 23 4.82 8.37 -4.16
C HIS A 23 5.05 9.04 -5.51
N ILE A 24 5.23 10.37 -5.56
CA ILE A 24 5.26 11.11 -6.83
C ILE A 24 6.61 11.76 -7.17
N LYS A 25 7.65 11.70 -6.30
CA LYS A 25 8.94 12.38 -6.49
C LYS A 25 9.61 12.09 -7.84
N GLY A 26 9.47 10.88 -8.37
CA GLY A 26 10.01 10.48 -9.67
C GLY A 26 9.04 10.60 -10.85
N LEU A 27 7.76 10.88 -10.59
CA LEU A 27 6.69 10.76 -11.57
C LEU A 27 6.91 11.66 -12.80
N GLY A 28 7.23 12.93 -12.58
CA GLY A 28 7.40 13.86 -13.67
C GLY A 28 8.53 13.48 -14.64
N VAL A 29 9.69 13.05 -14.11
CA VAL A 29 10.80 12.54 -14.94
C VAL A 29 10.37 11.28 -15.69
N PHE A 30 9.67 10.39 -15.02
CA PHE A 30 9.18 9.14 -15.59
C PHE A 30 8.20 9.40 -16.73
N LEU A 31 7.18 10.25 -16.54
CA LEU A 31 6.17 10.54 -17.57
C LEU A 31 6.74 11.27 -18.77
N ARG A 32 7.65 12.23 -18.58
CA ARG A 32 8.34 12.89 -19.72
C ARG A 32 9.13 11.92 -20.58
N LYS A 33 9.63 10.83 -19.98
CA LYS A 33 10.44 9.82 -20.70
C LYS A 33 9.58 8.74 -21.35
N TYR A 34 8.56 8.26 -20.70
CA TYR A 34 7.87 7.02 -21.11
C TYR A 34 6.44 7.24 -21.63
N GLN A 35 5.84 8.40 -21.38
CA GLN A 35 4.52 8.78 -21.92
C GLN A 35 3.44 7.68 -21.69
N VAL A 36 3.42 7.10 -20.49
CA VAL A 36 2.44 6.07 -20.13
C VAL A 36 1.23 6.68 -19.41
N PRO A 37 0.01 6.12 -19.57
CA PRO A 37 -1.16 6.61 -18.87
C PRO A 37 -1.03 6.44 -17.36
N VAL A 38 -1.57 7.41 -16.63
CA VAL A 38 -1.64 7.46 -15.16
C VAL A 38 -3.10 7.40 -14.75
N TYR A 39 -3.40 6.55 -13.78
CA TYR A 39 -4.74 6.45 -13.20
C TYR A 39 -4.67 6.88 -11.74
N ALA A 40 -5.47 7.86 -11.37
CA ALA A 40 -5.55 8.38 -10.00
C ALA A 40 -6.92 9.05 -9.77
N THR A 41 -7.25 9.32 -8.52
CA THR A 41 -8.42 10.11 -8.18
C THR A 41 -8.28 11.56 -8.66
N GLU A 42 -9.40 12.25 -8.83
CA GLU A 42 -9.41 13.65 -9.28
C GLU A 42 -8.63 14.56 -8.31
N GLY A 43 -8.79 14.37 -7.01
CA GLY A 43 -8.06 15.12 -5.99
C GLY A 43 -6.56 14.93 -6.11
N THR A 44 -6.10 13.70 -6.24
CA THR A 44 -4.68 13.36 -6.45
C THR A 44 -4.13 13.98 -7.74
N ILE A 45 -4.85 13.88 -8.86
CA ILE A 45 -4.44 14.46 -10.14
C ILE A 45 -4.29 15.98 -10.03
N ASN A 46 -5.28 16.66 -9.44
CA ASN A 46 -5.24 18.10 -9.26
C ASN A 46 -4.02 18.55 -8.43
N CYS A 47 -3.70 17.83 -7.35
CA CYS A 47 -2.51 18.09 -6.55
C CYS A 47 -1.22 17.89 -7.36
N ILE A 48 -1.12 16.83 -8.17
CA ILE A 48 0.05 16.52 -8.99
C ILE A 48 0.28 17.59 -10.06
N LEU A 49 -0.76 17.98 -10.79
CA LEU A 49 -0.66 18.97 -11.87
C LEU A 49 -0.27 20.36 -11.35
N ASN A 50 -0.60 20.68 -10.10
CA ASN A 50 -0.21 21.91 -9.42
C ASN A 50 1.12 21.81 -8.66
N ASN A 51 1.74 20.62 -8.61
CA ASN A 51 2.96 20.39 -7.86
C ASN A 51 4.21 20.78 -8.67
N LYS A 52 4.88 21.85 -8.25
CA LYS A 52 6.08 22.36 -8.92
C LYS A 52 7.25 21.37 -8.95
N THR A 53 7.33 20.42 -8.01
CA THR A 53 8.43 19.44 -7.96
C THR A 53 8.27 18.34 -9.00
N VAL A 54 7.06 18.03 -9.42
CA VAL A 54 6.78 17.12 -10.53
C VAL A 54 7.20 17.76 -11.86
N GLY A 55 7.06 19.08 -11.95
CA GLY A 55 7.33 19.85 -13.16
C GLY A 55 6.23 19.66 -14.22
N LYS A 56 6.46 20.20 -15.42
CA LYS A 56 5.47 20.12 -16.50
C LYS A 56 5.35 18.68 -17.01
N VAL A 57 4.16 18.16 -16.99
CA VAL A 57 3.75 16.85 -17.55
C VAL A 57 2.54 17.04 -18.46
N ASP A 58 2.32 16.13 -19.39
CA ASP A 58 1.18 16.14 -20.26
C ASP A 58 -0.08 15.72 -19.48
N SER A 59 -1.07 16.59 -19.41
CA SER A 59 -2.34 16.33 -18.72
C SER A 59 -3.14 15.20 -19.35
N ASP A 60 -2.98 14.96 -20.65
CA ASP A 60 -3.72 13.93 -21.38
C ASP A 60 -3.31 12.50 -20.99
N LEU A 61 -2.20 12.36 -20.26
CA LEU A 61 -1.79 11.08 -19.69
C LEU A 61 -2.63 10.68 -18.47
N PHE A 62 -3.33 11.61 -17.84
CA PHE A 62 -4.05 11.33 -16.60
C PHE A 62 -5.49 10.89 -16.86
N ASN A 63 -5.85 9.78 -16.24
CA ASN A 63 -7.18 9.17 -16.29
C ASN A 63 -7.78 9.19 -14.89
N VAL A 64 -8.93 9.83 -14.74
CA VAL A 64 -9.62 9.93 -13.45
C VAL A 64 -10.30 8.60 -13.13
N ILE A 65 -10.00 8.07 -11.95
CA ILE A 65 -10.72 6.97 -11.33
C ILE A 65 -11.57 7.48 -10.16
N LYS A 66 -12.58 6.70 -9.77
CA LYS A 66 -13.43 7.03 -8.63
C LYS A 66 -13.22 6.01 -7.52
N PRO A 67 -12.98 6.46 -6.27
CA PRO A 67 -12.95 5.55 -5.14
C PRO A 67 -14.22 4.69 -5.07
N ASP A 68 -14.06 3.44 -4.65
CA ASP A 68 -15.12 2.45 -4.48
C ASP A 68 -15.90 2.12 -5.77
N ARG A 69 -15.31 2.38 -6.94
CA ARG A 69 -15.84 1.98 -8.24
C ARG A 69 -14.78 1.23 -9.03
N ASP A 70 -15.11 0.02 -9.39
CA ASP A 70 -14.30 -0.84 -10.23
C ASP A 70 -14.12 -0.27 -11.64
N PHE A 71 -13.00 -0.59 -12.23
CA PHE A 71 -12.69 -0.35 -13.63
C PHE A 71 -11.75 -1.44 -14.14
N SER A 72 -11.71 -1.63 -15.45
CA SER A 72 -10.89 -2.68 -16.06
C SER A 72 -9.79 -2.12 -16.93
N ILE A 73 -8.63 -2.74 -16.87
CA ILE A 73 -7.54 -2.50 -17.79
C ILE A 73 -7.16 -3.85 -18.40
N LYS A 74 -7.56 -4.08 -19.64
CA LYS A 74 -7.50 -5.38 -20.31
C LYS A 74 -8.25 -6.45 -19.48
N ASP A 75 -7.55 -7.50 -19.08
CA ASP A 75 -8.10 -8.65 -18.37
C ASP A 75 -8.04 -8.49 -16.83
N ILE A 76 -7.52 -7.38 -16.36
CA ILE A 76 -7.39 -7.08 -14.92
C ILE A 76 -8.49 -6.09 -14.54
N GLU A 77 -9.31 -6.47 -13.57
CA GLU A 77 -10.25 -5.59 -12.90
C GLU A 77 -9.57 -4.98 -11.66
N LEU A 78 -9.79 -3.69 -11.46
CA LEU A 78 -9.21 -2.91 -10.38
C LEU A 78 -10.31 -2.25 -9.57
N LEU A 79 -10.21 -2.34 -8.26
CA LEU A 79 -11.06 -1.64 -7.32
C LEU A 79 -10.21 -0.68 -6.47
N PRO A 80 -10.23 0.63 -6.76
CA PRO A 80 -9.66 1.63 -5.88
C PRO A 80 -10.56 1.78 -4.65
N LEU A 81 -10.04 1.55 -3.46
CA LEU A 81 -10.77 1.66 -2.20
C LEU A 81 -10.31 2.93 -1.48
N HIS A 82 -11.26 3.78 -1.09
CA HIS A 82 -10.94 4.96 -0.28
C HIS A 82 -10.34 4.54 1.06
N ILE A 83 -9.27 5.23 1.48
CA ILE A 83 -8.56 4.96 2.73
C ILE A 83 -8.46 6.23 3.59
N SER A 84 -8.30 6.03 4.90
CA SER A 84 -8.09 7.12 5.85
C SER A 84 -6.62 7.54 5.86
N HIS A 85 -6.30 8.59 5.11
CA HIS A 85 -4.97 9.18 5.05
C HIS A 85 -5.04 10.70 4.86
N ASP A 86 -3.98 11.42 5.21
CA ASP A 86 -3.93 12.89 5.14
C ASP A 86 -3.53 13.43 3.76
N ALA A 87 -4.16 12.90 2.73
CA ALA A 87 -4.01 13.28 1.33
C ALA A 87 -5.33 13.79 0.73
N ALA A 88 -5.32 14.31 -0.50
CA ALA A 88 -6.48 14.95 -1.10
C ALA A 88 -7.64 13.99 -1.37
N ASP A 89 -7.35 12.79 -1.89
CA ASP A 89 -8.35 11.75 -2.17
C ASP A 89 -7.65 10.38 -2.29
N PRO A 90 -7.14 9.85 -1.16
CA PRO A 90 -6.26 8.69 -1.14
C PRO A 90 -7.01 7.37 -1.34
N VAL A 91 -6.39 6.45 -2.07
CA VAL A 91 -6.92 5.11 -2.29
C VAL A 91 -5.85 4.04 -2.12
N CYS A 92 -6.26 2.84 -1.72
CA CYS A 92 -5.53 1.61 -1.94
C CYS A 92 -6.14 0.85 -3.12
N TYR A 93 -5.46 -0.19 -3.62
CA TYR A 93 -5.92 -0.92 -4.79
C TYR A 93 -6.10 -2.40 -4.49
N ARG A 94 -7.24 -2.94 -4.91
CA ARG A 94 -7.47 -4.36 -5.05
C ARG A 94 -7.52 -4.72 -6.53
N PHE A 95 -6.89 -5.85 -6.90
CA PHE A 95 -6.76 -6.35 -8.25
C PHE A 95 -7.44 -7.72 -8.35
N PHE A 96 -8.09 -7.95 -9.48
CA PHE A 96 -8.71 -9.22 -9.80
C PHE A 96 -8.31 -9.68 -11.19
N GLU A 97 -7.97 -10.93 -11.32
CA GLU A 97 -7.84 -11.64 -12.59
C GLU A 97 -8.47 -13.01 -12.44
N LYS A 98 -9.59 -13.25 -13.13
CA LYS A 98 -10.40 -14.47 -12.98
C LYS A 98 -10.81 -14.69 -11.52
N GLU A 99 -10.37 -15.79 -10.91
CA GLU A 99 -10.68 -16.12 -9.52
C GLU A 99 -9.61 -15.65 -8.54
N LYS A 100 -8.52 -15.03 -9.03
CA LYS A 100 -7.41 -14.57 -8.21
C LYS A 100 -7.56 -13.11 -7.82
N SER A 101 -7.15 -12.78 -6.61
CA SER A 101 -7.14 -11.40 -6.18
C SER A 101 -5.98 -11.07 -5.26
N CYS A 102 -5.44 -9.86 -5.42
CA CYS A 102 -4.46 -9.32 -4.50
C CYS A 102 -4.76 -7.86 -4.19
N ALA A 103 -4.13 -7.31 -3.16
CA ALA A 103 -4.27 -5.91 -2.81
C ALA A 103 -2.94 -5.27 -2.41
N VAL A 104 -2.84 -3.96 -2.63
CA VAL A 104 -1.78 -3.09 -2.12
C VAL A 104 -2.44 -2.08 -1.20
N VAL A 105 -2.17 -2.16 0.10
CA VAL A 105 -2.82 -1.40 1.17
C VAL A 105 -1.73 -0.71 1.99
N THR A 106 -1.36 0.49 1.59
CA THR A 106 -0.39 1.35 2.29
C THR A 106 -1.02 2.69 2.64
N ASP A 107 -0.37 3.42 3.54
CA ASP A 107 -0.81 4.77 3.94
C ASP A 107 -2.19 4.78 4.58
N LEU A 108 -2.38 3.89 5.53
CA LEU A 108 -3.65 3.65 6.19
C LEU A 108 -3.56 3.98 7.69
N GLY A 109 -4.21 5.06 8.13
CA GLY A 109 -4.23 5.43 9.56
C GLY A 109 -5.22 4.59 10.37
N GLU A 110 -6.43 4.43 9.86
CA GLU A 110 -7.47 3.58 10.45
C GLU A 110 -8.29 2.89 9.36
N TYR A 111 -9.00 1.83 9.73
CA TYR A 111 -9.85 1.06 8.81
C TYR A 111 -11.23 0.80 9.41
N ASP A 112 -12.22 0.80 8.57
CA ASP A 112 -13.61 0.50 8.90
C ASP A 112 -14.05 -0.88 8.38
N ASP A 113 -15.27 -1.28 8.73
CA ASP A 113 -15.84 -2.55 8.30
C ASP A 113 -16.07 -2.62 6.79
N LYS A 114 -16.26 -1.48 6.12
CA LYS A 114 -16.42 -1.41 4.66
C LYS A 114 -15.11 -1.79 3.97
N LEU A 115 -14.00 -1.19 4.40
CA LEU A 115 -12.67 -1.51 3.84
C LEU A 115 -12.33 -2.98 4.09
N VAL A 116 -12.54 -3.46 5.32
CA VAL A 116 -12.30 -4.87 5.66
C VAL A 116 -13.13 -5.81 4.79
N SER A 117 -14.42 -5.53 4.60
CA SER A 117 -15.30 -6.33 3.74
C SER A 117 -14.83 -6.34 2.28
N SER A 118 -14.34 -5.20 1.79
CA SER A 118 -13.83 -5.05 0.43
C SER A 118 -12.49 -5.78 0.21
N LEU A 119 -11.76 -6.08 1.27
CA LEU A 119 -10.47 -6.80 1.24
C LEU A 119 -10.58 -8.28 1.63
N GLN A 120 -11.77 -8.84 1.74
CA GLN A 120 -11.96 -10.26 2.06
C GLN A 120 -11.56 -11.18 0.89
N ASN A 121 -11.14 -12.40 1.22
CA ASN A 121 -10.85 -13.46 0.25
C ASN A 121 -9.74 -13.11 -0.76
N LEU A 122 -8.72 -12.39 -0.33
CA LEU A 122 -7.50 -12.17 -1.12
C LEU A 122 -6.66 -13.45 -1.18
N ASP A 123 -5.89 -13.61 -2.24
CA ASP A 123 -4.84 -14.65 -2.36
C ASP A 123 -3.48 -14.10 -1.89
N ALA A 124 -3.23 -12.81 -2.10
CA ALA A 124 -2.02 -12.12 -1.67
C ALA A 124 -2.32 -10.68 -1.23
N VAL A 125 -1.54 -10.14 -0.29
CA VAL A 125 -1.63 -8.74 0.11
C VAL A 125 -0.24 -8.15 0.40
N LEU A 126 0.01 -6.95 -0.11
CA LEU A 126 1.02 -6.05 0.42
C LEU A 126 0.31 -5.07 1.35
N ILE A 127 0.68 -5.08 2.62
CA ILE A 127 0.01 -4.30 3.66
C ILE A 127 1.01 -3.50 4.48
N GLU A 128 0.61 -2.30 4.88
CA GLU A 128 1.44 -1.43 5.70
C GLU A 128 1.67 -2.00 7.10
N SER A 129 2.94 -1.99 7.52
CA SER A 129 3.41 -2.18 8.89
C SER A 129 4.42 -1.08 9.19
N ASN A 130 3.90 0.14 9.45
CA ASN A 130 4.73 1.33 9.36
C ASN A 130 5.67 1.48 10.53
N HIS A 131 5.18 1.44 11.76
CA HIS A 131 5.99 1.78 12.92
C HIS A 131 5.72 0.87 14.13
N ASP A 132 6.73 0.71 14.94
CA ASP A 132 6.60 0.25 16.32
C ASP A 132 6.16 1.41 17.21
N VAL A 133 5.16 1.18 18.04
CA VAL A 133 4.55 2.23 18.90
C VAL A 133 5.58 2.80 19.88
N ASN A 134 6.41 1.96 20.50
CA ASN A 134 7.41 2.41 21.47
C ASN A 134 8.54 3.19 20.79
N MET A 135 9.03 2.71 19.65
CA MET A 135 10.04 3.44 18.87
C MET A 135 9.52 4.82 18.43
N LEU A 136 8.28 4.89 17.94
CA LEU A 136 7.68 6.17 17.57
C LEU A 136 7.55 7.11 18.78
N GLN A 137 7.07 6.60 19.93
CA GLN A 137 6.89 7.41 21.13
C GLN A 137 8.20 7.94 21.69
N THR A 138 9.23 7.11 21.74
CA THR A 138 10.54 7.45 22.35
C THR A 138 11.52 8.04 21.34
N GLY A 139 11.29 7.89 20.04
CA GLY A 139 12.18 8.32 18.96
C GLY A 139 12.35 9.83 18.86
N SER A 140 13.21 10.25 17.94
CA SER A 140 13.66 11.63 17.76
C SER A 140 12.68 12.56 17.08
N TYR A 141 11.60 12.05 16.50
CA TYR A 141 10.64 12.87 15.76
C TYR A 141 9.97 13.94 16.65
N PRO A 142 9.73 15.15 16.11
CA PRO A 142 8.94 16.16 16.80
C PRO A 142 7.56 15.63 17.18
N TYR A 143 7.03 16.09 18.29
CA TYR A 143 5.73 15.62 18.82
C TYR A 143 4.58 15.75 17.81
N SER A 144 4.55 16.84 17.04
CA SER A 144 3.54 17.04 15.99
C SER A 144 3.61 15.99 14.89
N LEU A 145 4.82 15.55 14.51
CA LEU A 145 5.00 14.48 13.53
C LEU A 145 4.58 13.12 14.11
N LYS A 146 4.91 12.85 15.37
CA LYS A 146 4.44 11.63 16.05
C LYS A 146 2.91 11.56 16.10
N GLN A 147 2.25 12.67 16.44
CA GLN A 147 0.79 12.75 16.43
C GLN A 147 0.19 12.54 15.04
N ARG A 148 0.82 13.10 14.00
CA ARG A 148 0.39 12.89 12.61
C ARG A 148 0.49 11.43 12.21
N ILE A 149 1.62 10.77 12.50
CA ILE A 149 1.86 9.36 12.18
C ILE A 149 0.88 8.46 12.92
N TRP A 150 0.64 8.71 14.20
CA TRP A 150 -0.23 7.90 15.05
C TRP A 150 -1.73 8.20 14.88
N GLY A 151 -2.07 9.32 14.26
CA GLY A 151 -3.45 9.74 14.09
C GLY A 151 -4.24 8.87 13.10
N ASN A 152 -5.56 9.00 13.13
CA ASN A 152 -6.48 8.24 12.27
C ASN A 152 -6.24 8.43 10.77
N LYS A 153 -5.54 9.47 10.37
CA LYS A 153 -5.11 9.74 9.00
C LYS A 153 -3.60 9.55 8.79
N GLY A 154 -2.94 8.90 9.72
CA GLY A 154 -1.51 8.61 9.67
C GLY A 154 -1.22 7.25 9.04
N HIS A 155 -0.60 6.37 9.84
CA HIS A 155 -0.12 5.05 9.39
C HIS A 155 -0.41 3.97 10.41
N LEU A 156 -0.61 2.73 9.95
CA LEU A 156 -0.77 1.58 10.84
C LEU A 156 0.52 1.27 11.60
N SER A 157 0.41 1.08 12.91
CA SER A 157 1.48 0.43 13.67
C SER A 157 1.59 -1.06 13.31
N ASN A 158 2.68 -1.69 13.72
CA ASN A 158 2.88 -3.13 13.53
C ASN A 158 1.72 -3.96 14.12
N GLU A 159 1.28 -3.61 15.32
CA GLU A 159 0.16 -4.28 16.00
C GLU A 159 -1.17 -4.01 15.28
N ALA A 160 -1.41 -2.79 14.82
CA ALA A 160 -2.63 -2.46 14.07
C ALA A 160 -2.68 -3.22 12.73
N CYS A 161 -1.55 -3.38 12.06
CA CYS A 161 -1.40 -4.24 10.88
C CYS A 161 -1.79 -5.70 11.20
N GLY A 162 -1.24 -6.26 12.28
CA GLY A 162 -1.57 -7.63 12.71
C GLY A 162 -3.05 -7.81 13.02
N ARG A 163 -3.67 -6.84 13.70
CA ARG A 163 -5.13 -6.86 13.97
C ARG A 163 -5.97 -6.76 12.69
N LEU A 164 -5.55 -5.94 11.71
CA LEU A 164 -6.22 -5.90 10.41
C LEU A 164 -6.08 -7.24 9.69
N LEU A 165 -4.88 -7.81 9.66
CA LEU A 165 -4.65 -9.12 9.06
C LEU A 165 -5.54 -10.20 9.67
N ASN A 166 -5.72 -10.25 10.99
CA ASN A 166 -6.65 -11.19 11.62
C ASN A 166 -8.06 -11.12 11.04
N ARG A 167 -8.51 -9.92 10.66
CA ARG A 167 -9.82 -9.74 10.02
C ARG A 167 -9.84 -10.15 8.54
N LEU A 168 -8.68 -10.22 7.88
CA LEU A 168 -8.54 -10.57 6.47
C LEU A 168 -8.17 -12.02 6.24
N LEU A 169 -7.62 -12.71 7.26
CA LEU A 169 -7.18 -14.10 7.14
C LEU A 169 -8.32 -15.01 6.67
N SER A 170 -8.02 -15.82 5.70
CA SER A 170 -8.90 -16.81 5.12
C SER A 170 -8.07 -17.98 4.56
N ASP A 171 -8.71 -19.07 4.23
CA ASP A 171 -8.01 -20.22 3.61
C ASP A 171 -7.40 -19.87 2.24
N ARG A 172 -7.80 -18.73 1.66
CA ARG A 172 -7.26 -18.21 0.39
C ARG A 172 -6.01 -17.37 0.57
N LEU A 173 -5.91 -16.57 1.65
CA LEU A 173 -4.81 -15.64 1.85
C LEU A 173 -3.53 -16.42 2.18
N LYS A 174 -2.68 -16.61 1.17
CA LYS A 174 -1.45 -17.41 1.27
C LYS A 174 -0.20 -16.54 1.43
N HIS A 175 -0.18 -15.34 0.85
CA HIS A 175 1.01 -14.51 0.76
C HIS A 175 0.74 -13.13 1.38
N ILE A 176 1.52 -12.80 2.38
CA ILE A 176 1.44 -11.53 3.11
C ILE A 176 2.80 -10.85 3.03
N LEU A 177 2.85 -9.67 2.41
CA LEU A 177 4.02 -8.81 2.39
C LEU A 177 3.78 -7.63 3.31
N LEU A 178 4.55 -7.53 4.40
CA LEU A 178 4.58 -6.34 5.23
C LEU A 178 5.45 -5.30 4.54
N GLY A 179 4.92 -4.13 4.30
CA GLY A 179 5.60 -3.06 3.58
C GLY A 179 5.43 -1.70 4.24
N HIS A 180 5.95 -0.66 3.56
CA HIS A 180 5.85 0.73 4.00
C HIS A 180 6.39 0.98 5.41
N LEU A 181 7.47 0.30 5.79
CA LEU A 181 8.10 0.43 7.10
C LEU A 181 8.76 1.80 7.24
N SER A 182 8.59 2.44 8.39
CA SER A 182 9.34 3.64 8.77
C SER A 182 10.84 3.35 8.83
N GLU A 183 11.66 4.27 8.35
CA GLU A 183 13.12 4.14 8.39
C GLU A 183 13.68 4.30 9.81
N GLU A 184 13.06 5.18 10.60
CA GLU A 184 13.57 5.53 11.94
C GLU A 184 12.78 4.85 13.06
N ASN A 185 11.54 4.45 12.82
CA ASN A 185 10.66 3.93 13.88
C ASN A 185 10.23 2.49 13.65
N ASN A 186 10.99 1.74 12.84
CA ASN A 186 10.73 0.32 12.60
C ASN A 186 11.97 -0.38 12.03
N TYR A 187 11.96 -1.71 12.09
CA TYR A 187 12.89 -2.58 11.34
C TYR A 187 12.20 -3.93 11.02
N PRO A 188 12.69 -4.67 10.00
CA PRO A 188 11.98 -5.83 9.48
C PRO A 188 11.61 -6.89 10.51
N GLU A 189 12.55 -7.25 11.39
CA GLU A 189 12.36 -8.29 12.40
C GLU A 189 11.30 -7.90 13.43
N LEU A 190 11.25 -6.62 13.82
CA LEU A 190 10.29 -6.10 14.79
C LEU A 190 8.88 -6.09 14.19
N ALA A 191 8.74 -5.60 12.95
CA ALA A 191 7.47 -5.64 12.23
C ALA A 191 6.93 -7.07 12.09
N TYR A 192 7.80 -8.00 11.68
CA TYR A 192 7.44 -9.41 11.55
C TYR A 192 6.97 -10.01 12.86
N GLN A 193 7.73 -9.81 13.97
CA GLN A 193 7.40 -10.39 15.26
C GLN A 193 6.11 -9.80 15.85
N ALA A 194 5.89 -8.48 15.71
CA ALA A 194 4.68 -7.85 16.20
C ALA A 194 3.44 -8.39 15.48
N VAL A 195 3.47 -8.45 14.14
CA VAL A 195 2.38 -9.02 13.35
C VAL A 195 2.15 -10.50 13.67
N ARG A 196 3.22 -11.29 13.77
CA ARG A 196 3.17 -12.70 14.16
C ARG A 196 2.49 -12.90 15.51
N ASN A 197 2.84 -12.08 16.49
CA ASN A 197 2.25 -12.15 17.83
C ASN A 197 0.75 -11.83 17.79
N GLU A 198 0.33 -10.77 17.09
CA GLU A 198 -1.11 -10.43 16.94
C GLU A 198 -1.91 -11.57 16.29
N ILE A 199 -1.34 -12.24 15.29
CA ILE A 199 -2.00 -13.39 14.64
C ILE A 199 -2.09 -14.57 15.61
N ASN A 200 -1.01 -14.92 16.30
CA ASN A 200 -0.96 -16.07 17.19
C ASN A 200 -1.76 -15.90 18.48
N PHE A 201 -1.96 -14.65 18.93
CA PHE A 201 -2.81 -14.35 20.11
C PHE A 201 -4.29 -14.20 19.76
N SER A 202 -4.63 -14.16 18.47
CA SER A 202 -6.04 -14.18 18.05
C SER A 202 -6.68 -15.51 18.42
N PRO A 203 -7.97 -15.53 18.85
CA PRO A 203 -8.71 -16.76 19.08
C PRO A 203 -9.04 -17.53 17.79
N ASP A 204 -8.71 -16.98 16.63
CA ASP A 204 -8.97 -17.58 15.34
C ASP A 204 -8.07 -18.81 15.08
N LYS A 205 -8.48 -19.63 14.10
CA LYS A 205 -7.79 -20.88 13.74
C LYS A 205 -6.40 -20.70 13.11
N TYR A 206 -6.07 -19.48 12.68
CA TYR A 206 -4.85 -19.23 11.95
C TYR A 206 -3.65 -19.04 12.89
N GLN A 207 -2.52 -19.61 12.48
CA GLN A 207 -1.23 -19.44 13.16
C GLN A 207 -0.22 -18.88 12.18
N ALA A 208 0.57 -17.91 12.60
CA ALA A 208 1.51 -17.22 11.73
C ALA A 208 2.55 -18.15 11.10
N ASP A 209 2.91 -19.24 11.76
CA ASP A 209 3.88 -20.23 11.24
C ASP A 209 3.33 -21.00 10.01
N ASN A 210 2.02 -20.98 9.78
CA ASN A 210 1.38 -21.59 8.63
C ASN A 210 1.12 -20.61 7.47
N LEU A 211 1.57 -19.37 7.60
CA LEU A 211 1.36 -18.30 6.62
C LEU A 211 2.72 -17.87 6.03
N ASP A 212 2.74 -17.58 4.73
CA ASP A 212 3.90 -16.99 4.08
C ASP A 212 3.92 -15.47 4.34
N ILE A 213 4.45 -15.09 5.50
CA ILE A 213 4.61 -13.69 5.90
C ILE A 213 6.05 -13.26 5.61
N ARG A 214 6.20 -12.25 4.77
CA ARG A 214 7.49 -11.67 4.40
C ARG A 214 7.50 -10.17 4.66
N VAL A 215 8.68 -9.58 4.85
CA VAL A 215 8.85 -8.14 4.95
C VAL A 215 9.52 -7.63 3.68
N ALA A 216 8.86 -6.67 3.02
CA ALA A 216 9.38 -6.05 1.81
C ALA A 216 10.58 -5.15 2.14
N SER A 217 11.65 -5.27 1.36
CA SER A 217 12.83 -4.42 1.53
C SER A 217 12.59 -3.04 0.89
N ARG A 218 13.04 -1.97 1.55
CA ARG A 218 13.04 -0.61 0.99
C ARG A 218 13.96 -0.45 -0.23
N VAL A 219 15.03 -1.24 -0.30
CA VAL A 219 16.13 -1.02 -1.26
C VAL A 219 16.37 -2.18 -2.21
N LYS A 220 15.72 -3.31 -1.99
CA LYS A 220 15.89 -4.50 -2.84
C LYS A 220 14.51 -5.00 -3.29
N PRO A 221 14.38 -5.49 -4.52
CA PRO A 221 13.17 -6.16 -4.95
C PRO A 221 12.85 -7.36 -4.04
N SER A 222 11.59 -7.55 -3.71
CA SER A 222 11.11 -8.75 -3.05
C SER A 222 11.16 -9.95 -4.02
N CYS A 223 11.10 -11.17 -3.48
CA CYS A 223 10.92 -12.35 -4.33
C CYS A 223 9.57 -12.29 -5.06
N LEU A 224 9.51 -12.96 -6.22
CA LEU A 224 8.26 -13.16 -6.92
C LEU A 224 7.26 -13.89 -6.02
N VAL A 225 6.03 -13.44 -6.03
CA VAL A 225 4.90 -14.10 -5.39
C VAL A 225 4.01 -14.61 -6.52
N GLU A 226 3.85 -15.93 -6.59
CA GLU A 226 2.98 -16.62 -7.55
C GLU A 226 1.82 -17.25 -6.78
N PHE A 227 0.59 -17.02 -7.20
CA PHE A 227 -0.63 -17.50 -6.53
C PHE A 227 -1.80 -17.77 -7.49
#